data_f965135555113bdef60f5202d60608ff
#
_entry.id   f965135555113bdef60f5202d60608ff
#
_cell.length_a   1.000
_cell.length_b   1.000
_cell.length_c   1.000
_cell.angle_alpha   90.00
_cell.angle_beta   90.00
_cell.angle_gamma   90.00
#
_symmetry.space_group_name_H-M   'P 1'
#
loop_
_entity.id
_entity.type
_entity.pdbx_description
1 polymer ?
#
loop_
_entity_poly.entity_id
_entity_poly.type
_entity_poly.pdbx_seq_one_letter_code
_entity_poly.pdbx_strand_id
1 'polypeptide(L)'
;MALQAGIVGLPNVGKSTLFNAVSNSAKAQASNYRFCTIEPNVGLVDVPDTRIGQLAELINPTRVVPTQLEIVDIAGLVKGASKGEGLGNKFLANIREVSAIIHVIRCFEDENVLREEGKINPIGDKDIIETELQLKDLDSVEKKMQRSEKMAKTDPKAKVELEVLQKCKAHLEDGRSIRSLDLSKEDLTAIADIFLLTAKPVMYVANVDEASMHNGNAYSEQLVAMAKQEGAEVIVMCNNIEAQISEMEDPDDKALFMEEYQMKEPALNRLIQTAYKLLKLETYFTAGVQEVRAWTIGSGWKAPQAASVIHTDFEKGFIKAEVIAFDDFIKFKSEAACRDNGKLRIEGKEYIVKDGDVMHFRFNV
;
A
#
# COMPACT_ATOMS: atom_id res chain seq x y z
N MET A 1 -5.14 -9.39 9.77
CA MET A 1 -5.35 -7.93 9.77
C MET A 1 -5.34 -7.49 8.32
N ALA A 2 -6.25 -6.61 7.92
CA ALA A 2 -6.20 -6.00 6.60
C ALA A 2 -4.88 -5.23 6.46
N LEU A 3 -4.22 -5.34 5.30
CA LEU A 3 -2.99 -4.59 5.04
C LEU A 3 -3.38 -3.18 4.62
N GLN A 4 -3.01 -2.19 5.42
CA GLN A 4 -3.38 -0.78 5.27
C GLN A 4 -2.16 0.05 4.89
N ALA A 5 -2.35 1.04 4.01
CA ALA A 5 -1.37 2.07 3.74
C ALA A 5 -1.78 3.38 4.43
N GLY A 6 -0.87 3.99 5.19
CA GLY A 6 -1.12 5.23 5.91
C GLY A 6 -0.56 6.45 5.18
N ILE A 7 -1.40 7.47 4.95
CA ILE A 7 -0.95 8.75 4.40
C ILE A 7 -0.37 9.59 5.53
N VAL A 8 0.88 10.02 5.38
CA VAL A 8 1.57 10.91 6.32
C VAL A 8 2.10 12.14 5.60
N GLY A 9 2.36 13.21 6.32
CA GLY A 9 2.97 14.44 5.79
C GLY A 9 2.88 15.57 6.80
N LEU A 10 3.70 16.59 6.61
CA LEU A 10 3.66 17.82 7.40
C LEU A 10 2.33 18.58 7.18
N PRO A 11 1.99 19.56 8.01
CA PRO A 11 0.84 20.43 7.77
C PRO A 11 0.93 21.12 6.40
N ASN A 12 -0.22 21.30 5.76
CA ASN A 12 -0.37 22.06 4.51
C ASN A 12 0.43 21.54 3.28
N VAL A 13 0.78 20.24 3.25
CA VAL A 13 1.43 19.60 2.10
C VAL A 13 0.43 19.03 1.08
N GLY A 14 -0.89 19.13 1.33
CA GLY A 14 -1.94 18.55 0.48
C GLY A 14 -2.37 17.15 0.89
N LYS A 15 -2.05 16.70 2.12
CA LYS A 15 -2.40 15.37 2.64
C LYS A 15 -3.91 15.14 2.67
N SER A 16 -4.68 16.09 3.24
CA SER A 16 -6.15 15.98 3.31
C SER A 16 -6.81 16.06 1.93
N THR A 17 -6.24 16.84 1.01
CA THR A 17 -6.69 16.89 -0.39
C THR A 17 -6.53 15.53 -1.06
N LEU A 18 -5.38 14.88 -0.89
CA LEU A 18 -5.16 13.52 -1.40
C LEU A 18 -6.12 12.52 -0.78
N PHE A 19 -6.29 12.56 0.55
CA PHE A 19 -7.22 11.64 1.23
C PHE A 19 -8.68 11.86 0.80
N ASN A 20 -9.09 13.10 0.54
CA ASN A 20 -10.41 13.38 -0.01
C ASN A 20 -10.58 12.79 -1.42
N ALA A 21 -9.58 12.91 -2.29
CA ALA A 21 -9.59 12.27 -3.61
C ALA A 21 -9.75 10.74 -3.50
N VAL A 22 -9.01 10.12 -2.59
CA VAL A 22 -9.14 8.68 -2.27
C VAL A 22 -10.55 8.36 -1.77
N SER A 23 -11.06 9.14 -0.80
CA SER A 23 -12.38 8.90 -0.18
C SER A 23 -13.54 9.13 -1.14
N ASN A 24 -13.47 10.12 -2.02
CA ASN A 24 -14.49 10.39 -3.02
C ASN A 24 -14.52 9.28 -4.08
N SER A 25 -13.34 8.81 -4.53
CA SER A 25 -13.25 7.60 -5.36
C SER A 25 -13.92 6.41 -4.70
N ALA A 26 -13.68 6.19 -3.40
CA ALA A 26 -14.29 5.13 -2.63
C ALA A 26 -15.82 5.26 -2.54
N LYS A 27 -16.35 6.47 -2.30
CA LYS A 27 -17.78 6.73 -2.23
C LYS A 27 -18.50 6.52 -3.57
N ALA A 28 -17.92 6.98 -4.67
CA ALA A 28 -18.43 6.76 -6.01
C ALA A 28 -18.53 5.26 -6.34
N GLN A 29 -17.61 4.46 -5.85
CA GLN A 29 -17.60 3.00 -5.99
C GLN A 29 -18.57 2.31 -5.01
N ALA A 30 -18.67 2.81 -3.75
CA ALA A 30 -19.52 2.24 -2.70
C ALA A 30 -21.02 2.32 -3.00
N SER A 31 -21.45 3.25 -3.86
CA SER A 31 -22.84 3.30 -4.35
C SER A 31 -23.29 1.98 -5.02
N ASN A 32 -22.33 1.17 -5.47
CA ASN A 32 -22.54 -0.14 -6.07
C ASN A 32 -22.54 -1.31 -5.06
N TYR A 33 -22.18 -1.06 -3.77
CA TYR A 33 -22.09 -2.10 -2.75
C TYR A 33 -22.94 -1.78 -1.52
N ARG A 34 -23.87 -2.67 -1.16
CA ARG A 34 -24.63 -2.59 0.09
C ARG A 34 -23.74 -3.08 1.24
N PHE A 35 -23.57 -2.27 2.31
CA PHE A 35 -22.83 -2.58 3.56
C PHE A 35 -21.35 -2.14 3.62
N CYS A 36 -20.96 -0.96 3.16
CA CYS A 36 -19.70 -0.34 3.58
C CYS A 36 -19.93 0.53 4.82
N THR A 37 -19.38 0.14 5.95
CA THR A 37 -19.23 1.03 7.11
C THR A 37 -18.07 1.99 6.81
N ILE A 38 -18.36 3.28 6.66
CA ILE A 38 -17.31 4.29 6.45
C ILE A 38 -16.79 4.68 7.83
N GLU A 39 -15.61 4.21 8.18
CA GLU A 39 -14.90 4.71 9.36
C GLU A 39 -14.28 6.07 9.03
N PRO A 40 -14.36 7.07 9.94
CA PRO A 40 -13.67 8.33 9.74
C PRO A 40 -12.17 8.08 9.60
N ASN A 41 -11.54 8.69 8.59
CA ASN A 41 -10.12 8.56 8.24
C ASN A 41 -9.69 7.22 7.61
N VAL A 42 -10.61 6.35 7.17
CA VAL A 42 -10.30 5.14 6.38
C VAL A 42 -11.02 5.24 5.04
N GLY A 43 -10.26 5.21 3.94
CA GLY A 43 -10.77 5.10 2.57
C GLY A 43 -10.56 3.67 2.06
N LEU A 44 -11.65 3.01 1.65
CA LEU A 44 -11.60 1.71 0.99
C LEU A 44 -11.73 1.94 -0.51
N VAL A 45 -10.64 1.77 -1.27
CA VAL A 45 -10.59 2.07 -2.71
C VAL A 45 -10.40 0.82 -3.54
N ASP A 46 -11.06 0.76 -4.69
CA ASP A 46 -10.82 -0.30 -5.66
C ASP A 46 -9.41 -0.15 -6.25
N VAL A 47 -8.71 -1.27 -6.37
CA VAL A 47 -7.40 -1.31 -7.02
C VAL A 47 -7.63 -1.35 -8.53
N PRO A 48 -7.17 -0.34 -9.29
CA PRO A 48 -7.33 -0.31 -10.74
C PRO A 48 -6.59 -1.48 -11.40
N ASP A 49 -7.35 -2.37 -12.04
CA ASP A 49 -6.81 -3.53 -12.77
C ASP A 49 -7.63 -3.77 -14.03
N THR A 50 -7.04 -3.54 -15.20
CA THR A 50 -7.70 -3.70 -16.48
C THR A 50 -8.06 -5.16 -16.79
N ARG A 51 -7.39 -6.11 -16.14
CA ARG A 51 -7.57 -7.55 -16.37
C ARG A 51 -8.98 -8.02 -15.99
N ILE A 52 -9.55 -7.45 -14.91
CA ILE A 52 -10.91 -7.83 -14.47
C ILE A 52 -11.96 -7.41 -15.51
N GLY A 53 -11.80 -6.25 -16.15
CA GLY A 53 -12.67 -5.78 -17.23
C GLY A 53 -12.60 -6.71 -18.46
N GLN A 54 -11.39 -7.10 -18.87
CA GLN A 54 -11.19 -8.02 -19.99
C GLN A 54 -11.82 -9.40 -19.73
N LEU A 55 -11.73 -9.92 -18.50
CA LEU A 55 -12.40 -11.15 -18.11
C LEU A 55 -13.93 -10.99 -18.14
N ALA A 56 -14.43 -9.84 -17.67
CA ALA A 56 -15.86 -9.55 -17.65
C ALA A 56 -16.45 -9.46 -19.09
N GLU A 57 -15.74 -8.84 -20.02
CA GLU A 57 -16.15 -8.78 -21.42
C GLU A 57 -16.26 -10.18 -22.07
N LEU A 58 -15.36 -11.10 -21.73
CA LEU A 58 -15.38 -12.46 -22.26
C LEU A 58 -16.48 -13.33 -21.66
N ILE A 59 -16.75 -13.17 -20.36
CA ILE A 59 -17.63 -14.06 -19.60
C ILE A 59 -19.05 -13.50 -19.55
N ASN A 60 -19.21 -12.18 -19.67
CA ASN A 60 -20.47 -11.44 -19.49
C ASN A 60 -21.19 -11.82 -18.17
N PRO A 61 -20.54 -11.62 -17.00
CA PRO A 61 -21.05 -12.04 -15.72
C PRO A 61 -22.18 -11.13 -15.23
N THR A 62 -23.00 -11.64 -14.29
CA THR A 62 -24.01 -10.82 -13.62
C THR A 62 -23.37 -9.73 -12.72
N ARG A 63 -22.17 -9.99 -12.19
CA ARG A 63 -21.47 -9.08 -11.26
C ARG A 63 -19.96 -9.09 -11.49
N VAL A 64 -19.35 -7.92 -11.34
CA VAL A 64 -17.88 -7.74 -11.34
C VAL A 64 -17.47 -7.14 -10.00
N VAL A 65 -16.48 -7.75 -9.34
CA VAL A 65 -16.02 -7.32 -8.01
C VAL A 65 -14.50 -7.13 -8.05
N PRO A 66 -13.99 -5.89 -8.08
CA PRO A 66 -12.57 -5.61 -8.02
C PRO A 66 -12.00 -5.91 -6.63
N THR A 67 -10.67 -5.96 -6.52
CA THR A 67 -9.99 -5.98 -5.23
C THR A 67 -9.92 -4.59 -4.64
N GLN A 68 -9.77 -4.49 -3.32
CA GLN A 68 -9.80 -3.23 -2.59
C GLN A 68 -8.56 -3.06 -1.72
N LEU A 69 -8.14 -1.81 -1.52
CA LEU A 69 -7.06 -1.41 -0.64
C LEU A 69 -7.59 -0.41 0.40
N GLU A 70 -7.21 -0.60 1.65
CA GLU A 70 -7.49 0.36 2.71
C GLU A 70 -6.38 1.41 2.79
N ILE A 71 -6.76 2.67 2.68
CA ILE A 71 -5.88 3.83 2.84
C ILE A 71 -6.37 4.65 4.03
N VAL A 72 -5.46 4.95 4.97
CA VAL A 72 -5.78 5.61 6.23
C VAL A 72 -5.18 7.02 6.26
N ASP A 73 -5.98 8.04 6.56
CA ASP A 73 -5.44 9.38 6.84
C ASP A 73 -4.88 9.42 8.27
N ILE A 74 -3.58 9.57 8.35
CA ILE A 74 -2.90 9.75 9.64
C ILE A 74 -2.71 11.24 9.89
N ALA A 75 -3.31 11.74 10.99
CA ALA A 75 -3.23 13.15 11.36
C ALA A 75 -1.78 13.68 11.30
N GLY A 76 -1.61 14.90 10.79
CA GLY A 76 -0.27 15.47 10.52
C GLY A 76 0.65 15.51 11.74
N LEU A 77 1.91 15.30 11.50
CA LEU A 77 2.98 15.39 12.50
C LEU A 77 3.31 16.86 12.76
N VAL A 78 3.48 17.22 14.03
CA VAL A 78 4.12 18.46 14.46
C VAL A 78 5.52 18.11 14.95
N LYS A 79 6.52 18.90 14.61
CA LYS A 79 7.93 18.74 15.07
C LYS A 79 8.00 18.58 16.59
N GLY A 80 8.77 17.61 17.07
CA GLY A 80 8.86 17.28 18.50
C GLY A 80 7.83 16.28 19.01
N ALA A 81 7.13 15.60 18.10
CA ALA A 81 6.10 14.61 18.46
C ALA A 81 6.65 13.42 19.25
N SER A 82 7.92 13.05 19.06
CA SER A 82 8.58 11.97 19.80
C SER A 82 8.83 12.30 21.27
N LYS A 83 8.92 13.61 21.61
CA LYS A 83 9.15 14.11 22.97
C LYS A 83 7.89 14.66 23.66
N GLY A 84 6.78 14.80 22.91
CA GLY A 84 5.58 15.48 23.34
C GLY A 84 4.52 14.57 23.96
N GLU A 85 3.71 15.16 24.83
CA GLU A 85 2.46 14.58 25.31
C GLU A 85 1.33 14.89 24.31
N GLY A 86 0.43 13.94 24.05
CA GLY A 86 -0.82 14.18 23.34
C GLY A 86 -0.81 13.81 21.85
N LEU A 87 -0.95 14.79 20.93
CA LEU A 87 -1.18 14.55 19.49
C LEU A 87 -0.05 13.77 18.78
N GLY A 88 1.21 14.00 19.16
CA GLY A 88 2.35 13.28 18.59
C GLY A 88 2.33 11.77 18.90
N ASN A 89 1.94 11.40 20.11
CA ASN A 89 1.83 9.98 20.46
C ASN A 89 0.69 9.28 19.73
N LYS A 90 -0.42 9.97 19.44
CA LYS A 90 -1.51 9.42 18.59
C LYS A 90 -1.05 9.20 17.16
N PHE A 91 -0.32 10.17 16.58
CA PHE A 91 0.27 10.03 15.26
C PHE A 91 1.17 8.79 15.16
N LEU A 92 2.11 8.63 16.09
CA LEU A 92 3.02 7.48 16.11
C LEU A 92 2.30 6.15 16.36
N ALA A 93 1.21 6.16 17.13
CA ALA A 93 0.35 4.98 17.33
C ALA A 93 -0.36 4.59 16.03
N ASN A 94 -0.94 5.56 15.32
CA ASN A 94 -1.61 5.29 14.04
C ASN A 94 -0.65 4.76 12.98
N ILE A 95 0.60 5.32 12.90
CA ILE A 95 1.62 4.75 12.00
C ILE A 95 1.95 3.30 12.37
N ARG A 96 1.91 2.94 13.65
CA ARG A 96 2.19 1.56 14.08
C ARG A 96 1.18 0.56 13.53
N GLU A 97 -0.07 0.96 13.35
CA GLU A 97 -1.19 0.11 12.89
C GLU A 97 -1.15 -0.16 11.38
N VAL A 98 -0.66 0.78 10.57
CA VAL A 98 -0.57 0.60 9.11
C VAL A 98 0.62 -0.27 8.71
N SER A 99 0.56 -0.86 7.52
CA SER A 99 1.58 -1.79 7.00
C SER A 99 2.58 -1.13 6.06
N ALA A 100 2.22 0.02 5.47
CA ALA A 100 3.08 0.83 4.59
C ALA A 100 2.78 2.32 4.77
N ILE A 101 3.71 3.16 4.36
CA ILE A 101 3.62 4.63 4.48
C ILE A 101 3.56 5.25 3.09
N ILE A 102 2.56 6.11 2.86
CA ILE A 102 2.45 7.03 1.73
C ILE A 102 2.82 8.42 2.25
N HIS A 103 4.04 8.87 1.97
CA HIS A 103 4.55 10.13 2.49
C HIS A 103 4.32 11.25 1.49
N VAL A 104 3.38 12.16 1.78
CA VAL A 104 3.06 13.33 0.95
C VAL A 104 4.02 14.47 1.27
N ILE A 105 4.67 14.97 0.23
CA ILE A 105 5.68 16.04 0.33
C ILE A 105 5.29 17.19 -0.60
N ARG A 106 5.35 18.40 -0.08
CA ARG A 106 5.06 19.61 -0.83
C ARG A 106 6.18 19.94 -1.82
N CYS A 107 5.85 19.96 -3.09
CA CYS A 107 6.74 20.31 -4.20
C CYS A 107 6.16 21.46 -5.06
N PHE A 108 5.43 22.39 -4.45
CA PHE A 108 4.83 23.55 -5.11
C PHE A 108 4.96 24.81 -4.26
N GLU A 109 4.99 25.97 -4.91
CA GLU A 109 4.94 27.27 -4.25
C GLU A 109 3.50 27.80 -4.33
N ASP A 110 3.00 28.31 -3.20
CA ASP A 110 1.71 29.00 -3.11
C ASP A 110 1.76 29.95 -1.91
N GLU A 111 1.62 31.24 -2.18
CA GLU A 111 1.68 32.31 -1.17
C GLU A 111 0.50 32.25 -0.19
N ASN A 112 -0.63 31.64 -0.59
CA ASN A 112 -1.82 31.49 0.23
C ASN A 112 -1.74 30.31 1.18
N VAL A 113 -0.81 29.38 0.96
CA VAL A 113 -0.62 28.17 1.78
C VAL A 113 0.51 28.40 2.76
N LEU A 114 0.13 28.67 4.02
CA LEU A 114 1.08 28.93 5.11
C LEU A 114 2.08 27.77 5.25
N ARG A 115 3.33 28.14 5.46
CA ARG A 115 4.42 27.23 5.80
C ARG A 115 5.04 27.67 7.12
N GLU A 116 5.22 26.74 8.03
CA GLU A 116 5.85 27.01 9.32
C GLU A 116 7.39 27.11 9.21
N GLU A 117 8.00 26.49 8.22
CA GLU A 117 9.45 26.32 8.07
C GLU A 117 10.03 26.93 6.76
N GLY A 118 9.91 28.22 6.56
CA GLY A 118 10.68 28.96 5.54
C GLY A 118 10.40 28.54 4.09
N LYS A 119 11.45 28.39 3.25
CA LYS A 119 11.33 28.04 1.82
C LYS A 119 10.98 26.56 1.61
N ILE A 120 10.37 26.24 0.47
CA ILE A 120 10.07 24.85 0.07
C ILE A 120 11.36 24.04 0.08
N ASN A 121 11.37 22.94 0.82
CA ASN A 121 12.50 22.03 0.95
C ASN A 121 12.01 20.58 1.09
N PRO A 122 11.75 19.87 -0.02
CA PRO A 122 11.17 18.53 0.01
C PRO A 122 12.00 17.53 0.83
N ILE A 123 13.31 17.62 0.75
CA ILE A 123 14.21 16.73 1.48
C ILE A 123 14.16 17.05 2.99
N GLY A 124 14.23 18.31 3.38
CA GLY A 124 14.09 18.71 4.77
C GLY A 124 12.74 18.33 5.37
N ASP A 125 11.65 18.46 4.60
CA ASP A 125 10.30 18.05 5.03
C ASP A 125 10.21 16.54 5.26
N LYS A 126 10.82 15.74 4.37
CA LYS A 126 10.97 14.30 4.53
C LYS A 126 11.75 13.95 5.79
N ASP A 127 12.90 14.60 5.99
CA ASP A 127 13.82 14.32 7.10
C ASP A 127 13.20 14.65 8.47
N ILE A 128 12.32 15.64 8.55
CA ILE A 128 11.59 15.97 9.79
C ILE A 128 10.76 14.76 10.24
N ILE A 129 9.93 14.20 9.37
CA ILE A 129 9.10 13.03 9.71
C ILE A 129 9.98 11.82 9.98
N GLU A 130 10.96 11.56 9.13
CA GLU A 130 11.85 10.41 9.26
C GLU A 130 12.60 10.43 10.62
N THR A 131 13.11 11.60 11.03
CA THR A 131 13.78 11.76 12.31
C THR A 131 12.87 11.46 13.50
N GLU A 132 11.61 11.92 13.48
CA GLU A 132 10.66 11.64 14.56
C GLU A 132 10.34 10.12 14.66
N LEU A 133 10.23 9.44 13.52
CA LEU A 133 10.04 7.98 13.50
C LEU A 133 11.28 7.24 14.02
N GLN A 134 12.49 7.67 13.63
CA GLN A 134 13.76 7.10 14.08
C GLN A 134 13.96 7.26 15.59
N LEU A 135 13.67 8.45 16.13
CA LEU A 135 13.75 8.71 17.58
C LEU A 135 12.77 7.82 18.36
N LYS A 136 11.57 7.59 17.81
CA LYS A 136 10.59 6.70 18.45
C LYS A 136 11.02 5.24 18.40
N ASP A 137 11.59 4.81 17.29
CA ASP A 137 12.14 3.46 17.17
C ASP A 137 13.31 3.25 18.11
N LEU A 138 14.21 4.24 18.24
CA LEU A 138 15.33 4.20 19.16
C LEU A 138 14.86 4.00 20.62
N ASP A 139 13.83 4.76 21.08
CA ASP A 139 13.22 4.59 22.39
C ASP A 139 12.65 3.16 22.58
N SER A 140 12.02 2.61 21.55
CA SER A 140 11.44 1.26 21.58
C SER A 140 12.53 0.18 21.64
N VAL A 141 13.59 0.33 20.85
CA VAL A 141 14.76 -0.56 20.82
C VAL A 141 15.47 -0.56 22.18
N GLU A 142 15.76 0.62 22.75
CA GLU A 142 16.44 0.73 24.03
C GLU A 142 15.65 0.09 25.19
N LYS A 143 14.34 0.33 25.23
CA LYS A 143 13.46 -0.31 26.23
C LYS A 143 13.45 -1.84 26.10
N LYS A 144 13.45 -2.36 24.88
CA LYS A 144 13.49 -3.80 24.63
C LYS A 144 14.87 -4.38 25.01
N MET A 145 15.97 -3.70 24.63
CA MET A 145 17.33 -4.11 24.98
C MET A 145 17.52 -4.30 26.50
N GLN A 146 17.04 -3.36 27.32
CA GLN A 146 17.12 -3.46 28.79
C GLN A 146 16.45 -4.72 29.35
N ARG A 147 15.38 -5.21 28.69
CA ARG A 147 14.71 -6.45 29.07
C ARG A 147 15.49 -7.67 28.60
N SER A 148 15.92 -7.64 27.33
CA SER A 148 16.63 -8.75 26.67
C SER A 148 18.01 -8.99 27.30
N GLU A 149 18.73 -7.96 27.77
CA GLU A 149 20.00 -8.07 28.49
C GLU A 149 19.86 -8.91 29.77
N LYS A 150 18.75 -8.76 30.49
CA LYS A 150 18.51 -9.55 31.71
C LYS A 150 18.24 -11.02 31.37
N MET A 151 17.53 -11.27 30.27
CA MET A 151 17.12 -12.62 29.85
C MET A 151 18.23 -13.35 29.09
N ALA A 152 19.10 -12.65 28.37
CA ALA A 152 20.15 -13.22 27.55
C ALA A 152 21.21 -14.04 28.35
N LYS A 153 21.23 -13.88 29.69
CA LYS A 153 22.08 -14.67 30.58
C LYS A 153 21.67 -16.14 30.67
N THR A 154 20.38 -16.43 30.40
CA THR A 154 19.82 -17.77 30.59
C THR A 154 19.05 -18.27 29.34
N ASP A 155 18.68 -17.37 28.42
CA ASP A 155 17.91 -17.70 27.22
C ASP A 155 18.70 -17.39 25.94
N PRO A 156 19.05 -18.42 25.14
CA PRO A 156 19.73 -18.22 23.85
C PRO A 156 18.96 -17.38 22.84
N LYS A 157 17.61 -17.43 22.87
CA LYS A 157 16.78 -16.61 21.98
C LYS A 157 16.90 -15.12 22.33
N ALA A 158 16.89 -14.78 23.61
CA ALA A 158 17.09 -13.43 24.08
C ALA A 158 18.48 -12.88 23.73
N LYS A 159 19.49 -13.75 23.63
CA LYS A 159 20.84 -13.37 23.17
C LYS A 159 20.83 -12.97 21.69
N VAL A 160 20.21 -13.77 20.82
CA VAL A 160 20.06 -13.44 19.40
C VAL A 160 19.27 -12.15 19.22
N GLU A 161 18.13 -12.00 19.92
CA GLU A 161 17.33 -10.79 19.93
C GLU A 161 18.17 -9.56 20.31
N LEU A 162 18.99 -9.66 21.35
CA LEU A 162 19.85 -8.56 21.81
C LEU A 162 20.88 -8.16 20.76
N GLU A 163 21.51 -9.11 20.07
CA GLU A 163 22.45 -8.83 18.98
C GLU A 163 21.79 -8.08 17.82
N VAL A 164 20.55 -8.45 17.46
CA VAL A 164 19.76 -7.73 16.44
C VAL A 164 19.41 -6.33 16.90
N LEU A 165 18.94 -6.18 18.15
CA LEU A 165 18.60 -4.87 18.71
C LEU A 165 19.81 -3.93 18.77
N GLN A 166 21.01 -4.44 19.06
CA GLN A 166 22.26 -3.65 19.02
C GLN A 166 22.57 -3.12 17.62
N LYS A 167 22.39 -3.96 16.57
CA LYS A 167 22.52 -3.51 15.17
C LYS A 167 21.51 -2.42 14.84
N CYS A 168 20.23 -2.61 15.24
CA CYS A 168 19.18 -1.62 15.04
C CYS A 168 19.51 -0.30 15.74
N LYS A 169 19.96 -0.34 16.99
CA LYS A 169 20.34 0.84 17.76
C LYS A 169 21.42 1.64 17.05
N ALA A 170 22.54 1.00 16.70
CA ALA A 170 23.65 1.66 16.02
C ALA A 170 23.21 2.29 14.68
N HIS A 171 22.36 1.61 13.92
CA HIS A 171 21.85 2.09 12.65
C HIS A 171 20.94 3.33 12.81
N LEU A 172 20.09 3.34 13.84
CA LEU A 172 19.22 4.48 14.17
C LEU A 172 20.03 5.67 14.72
N GLU A 173 21.05 5.44 15.54
CA GLU A 173 21.96 6.48 16.05
C GLU A 173 22.77 7.16 14.94
N ASP A 174 23.04 6.45 13.84
CA ASP A 174 23.62 7.00 12.61
C ASP A 174 22.59 7.79 11.76
N GLY A 175 21.35 7.96 12.23
CA GLY A 175 20.28 8.66 11.50
C GLY A 175 19.73 7.88 10.30
N ARG A 176 19.84 6.56 10.29
CA ARG A 176 19.37 5.70 9.20
C ARG A 176 18.16 4.88 9.63
N SER A 177 17.19 4.74 8.73
CA SER A 177 15.95 4.00 8.96
C SER A 177 16.17 2.48 8.88
N ILE A 178 15.47 1.73 9.73
CA ILE A 178 15.62 0.26 9.82
C ILE A 178 15.35 -0.45 8.49
N ARG A 179 14.52 0.11 7.60
CA ARG A 179 14.26 -0.44 6.25
C ARG A 179 15.52 -0.52 5.37
N SER A 180 16.56 0.27 5.67
CA SER A 180 17.86 0.25 4.98
C SER A 180 18.89 -0.66 5.64
N LEU A 181 18.57 -1.26 6.79
CA LEU A 181 19.43 -2.23 7.47
C LEU A 181 19.19 -3.63 6.88
N ASP A 182 20.26 -4.30 6.45
CA ASP A 182 20.17 -5.68 5.96
C ASP A 182 19.96 -6.63 7.14
N LEU A 183 18.71 -7.07 7.32
CA LEU A 183 18.29 -8.01 8.34
C LEU A 183 17.74 -9.28 7.70
N SER A 184 18.13 -10.43 8.21
CA SER A 184 17.57 -11.71 7.79
C SER A 184 16.09 -11.84 8.19
N LYS A 185 15.37 -12.83 7.63
CA LYS A 185 13.99 -13.12 8.06
C LYS A 185 13.90 -13.52 9.54
N GLU A 186 14.92 -14.23 10.01
CA GLU A 186 15.08 -14.64 11.40
C GLU A 186 15.29 -13.42 12.32
N ASP A 187 16.14 -12.46 11.91
CA ASP A 187 16.36 -11.21 12.63
C ASP A 187 15.07 -10.40 12.75
N LEU A 188 14.35 -10.24 11.63
CA LEU A 188 13.05 -9.54 11.61
C LEU A 188 12.01 -10.22 12.50
N THR A 189 12.01 -11.55 12.54
CA THR A 189 11.09 -12.32 13.40
C THR A 189 11.44 -12.11 14.87
N ALA A 190 12.71 -12.05 15.23
CA ALA A 190 13.17 -11.87 16.61
C ALA A 190 12.74 -10.52 17.21
N ILE A 191 12.58 -9.48 16.39
CA ILE A 191 12.19 -8.12 16.82
C ILE A 191 10.80 -7.70 16.37
N ALA A 192 9.97 -8.63 15.84
CA ALA A 192 8.65 -8.31 15.26
C ALA A 192 7.69 -7.67 16.27
N ASP A 193 7.82 -8.01 17.56
CA ASP A 193 6.93 -7.56 18.63
C ASP A 193 7.10 -6.08 19.00
N ILE A 194 8.18 -5.40 18.58
CA ILE A 194 8.37 -3.98 18.85
C ILE A 194 7.80 -3.05 17.76
N PHE A 195 7.35 -3.61 16.63
CA PHE A 195 6.66 -2.88 15.57
C PHE A 195 7.38 -1.60 15.13
N LEU A 196 8.65 -1.73 14.71
CA LEU A 196 9.48 -0.60 14.30
C LEU A 196 8.84 0.18 13.15
N LEU A 197 8.72 1.50 13.33
CA LEU A 197 8.05 2.40 12.38
C LEU A 197 8.88 2.58 11.12
N THR A 198 10.19 2.75 11.27
CA THR A 198 11.13 2.95 10.16
C THR A 198 11.48 1.65 9.41
N ALA A 199 11.02 0.49 9.89
CA ALA A 199 11.10 -0.77 9.16
C ALA A 199 10.01 -0.91 8.09
N LYS A 200 8.93 -0.10 8.17
CA LYS A 200 7.83 -0.14 7.22
C LYS A 200 8.27 0.36 5.85
N PRO A 201 7.79 -0.27 4.76
CA PRO A 201 8.02 0.22 3.41
C PRO A 201 7.38 1.59 3.22
N VAL A 202 8.03 2.45 2.41
CA VAL A 202 7.61 3.82 2.14
C VAL A 202 7.56 4.09 0.64
N MET A 203 6.56 4.85 0.21
CA MET A 203 6.54 5.53 -1.08
C MET A 203 6.29 7.02 -0.84
N TYR A 204 6.71 7.84 -1.80
CA TYR A 204 6.56 9.29 -1.73
C TYR A 204 5.54 9.79 -2.74
N VAL A 205 4.80 10.82 -2.35
CA VAL A 205 3.95 11.61 -3.24
C VAL A 205 4.56 13.02 -3.34
N ALA A 206 5.10 13.36 -4.49
CA ALA A 206 5.52 14.71 -4.81
C ALA A 206 4.28 15.51 -5.24
N ASN A 207 3.65 16.21 -4.29
CA ASN A 207 2.51 17.05 -4.60
C ASN A 207 3.00 18.35 -5.24
N VAL A 208 2.75 18.48 -6.54
CA VAL A 208 3.16 19.62 -7.38
C VAL A 208 1.95 20.51 -7.72
N ASP A 209 2.23 21.71 -8.27
CA ASP A 209 1.21 22.55 -8.90
C ASP A 209 0.74 21.96 -10.23
N GLU A 210 -0.32 22.54 -10.77
CA GLU A 210 -0.95 22.11 -12.03
C GLU A 210 0.03 22.19 -13.22
N ALA A 211 0.84 23.24 -13.31
CA ALA A 211 1.81 23.41 -14.40
C ALA A 211 2.90 22.34 -14.40
N SER A 212 3.20 21.77 -13.24
CA SER A 212 4.25 20.76 -13.05
C SER A 212 3.75 19.31 -13.05
N MET A 213 2.44 19.06 -13.23
CA MET A 213 1.85 17.73 -13.05
C MET A 213 2.38 16.67 -14.04
N HIS A 214 2.79 17.05 -15.26
CA HIS A 214 3.29 16.14 -16.28
C HIS A 214 4.80 15.90 -16.20
N ASN A 215 5.56 16.98 -16.03
CA ASN A 215 7.02 16.96 -16.15
C ASN A 215 7.74 17.11 -14.81
N GLY A 216 6.99 17.38 -13.73
CA GLY A 216 7.57 17.74 -12.44
C GLY A 216 8.20 19.15 -12.46
N ASN A 217 8.94 19.45 -11.40
CA ASN A 217 9.71 20.68 -11.23
C ASN A 217 10.98 20.37 -10.42
N ALA A 218 11.82 21.39 -10.19
CA ALA A 218 13.08 21.23 -9.47
C ALA A 218 12.92 20.61 -8.06
N TYR A 219 11.79 20.81 -7.40
CA TYR A 219 11.49 20.25 -6.09
C TYR A 219 11.18 18.75 -6.18
N SER A 220 10.32 18.36 -7.13
CA SER A 220 9.99 16.94 -7.36
C SER A 220 11.17 16.16 -7.89
N GLU A 221 12.04 16.75 -8.72
CA GLU A 221 13.27 16.12 -9.20
C GLU A 221 14.24 15.77 -8.06
N GLN A 222 14.40 16.68 -7.08
CA GLN A 222 15.21 16.41 -5.89
C GLN A 222 14.67 15.21 -5.09
N LEU A 223 13.34 15.16 -4.92
CA LEU A 223 12.70 14.05 -4.21
C LEU A 223 12.86 12.73 -4.97
N VAL A 224 12.68 12.72 -6.29
CA VAL A 224 12.88 11.54 -7.14
C VAL A 224 14.33 11.05 -7.08
N ALA A 225 15.31 11.95 -7.15
CA ALA A 225 16.72 11.59 -7.06
C ALA A 225 17.07 10.96 -5.71
N MET A 226 16.54 11.51 -4.62
CA MET A 226 16.72 10.97 -3.26
C MET A 226 16.05 9.60 -3.10
N ALA A 227 14.78 9.49 -3.49
CA ALA A 227 14.03 8.25 -3.36
C ALA A 227 14.65 7.09 -4.16
N LYS A 228 15.22 7.38 -5.34
CA LYS A 228 15.98 6.40 -6.13
C LYS A 228 17.16 5.82 -5.35
N GLN A 229 17.85 6.61 -4.53
CA GLN A 229 18.95 6.13 -3.70
C GLN A 229 18.45 5.23 -2.55
N GLU A 230 17.25 5.48 -2.06
CA GLU A 230 16.59 4.65 -1.03
C GLU A 230 15.88 3.42 -1.61
N GLY A 231 15.77 3.29 -2.93
CA GLY A 231 14.98 2.25 -3.59
C GLY A 231 13.47 2.41 -3.39
N ALA A 232 13.00 3.63 -3.13
CA ALA A 232 11.59 3.95 -2.92
C ALA A 232 10.95 4.54 -4.19
N GLU A 233 9.65 4.30 -4.36
CA GLU A 233 8.85 4.83 -5.47
C GLU A 233 8.37 6.26 -5.18
N VAL A 234 8.26 7.08 -6.22
CA VAL A 234 7.71 8.43 -6.17
C VAL A 234 6.60 8.58 -7.20
N ILE A 235 5.45 9.07 -6.76
CA ILE A 235 4.37 9.50 -7.65
C ILE A 235 4.37 11.04 -7.67
N VAL A 236 4.64 11.62 -8.83
CA VAL A 236 4.47 13.06 -9.07
C VAL A 236 3.03 13.29 -9.50
N MET A 237 2.30 14.12 -8.78
CA MET A 237 0.88 14.40 -9.04
C MET A 237 0.45 15.74 -8.47
N CYS A 238 -0.59 16.33 -9.05
CA CYS A 238 -1.27 17.50 -8.49
C CYS A 238 -2.50 17.05 -7.72
N ASN A 239 -2.42 17.07 -6.38
CA ASN A 239 -3.52 16.57 -5.54
C ASN A 239 -4.83 17.33 -5.76
N ASN A 240 -4.78 18.62 -6.14
CA ASN A 240 -5.98 19.41 -6.42
C ASN A 240 -6.70 18.91 -7.68
N ILE A 241 -5.97 18.61 -8.74
CA ILE A 241 -6.54 18.05 -9.99
C ILE A 241 -7.15 16.67 -9.71
N GLU A 242 -6.46 15.81 -8.96
CA GLU A 242 -6.98 14.49 -8.59
C GLU A 242 -8.25 14.59 -7.74
N ALA A 243 -8.32 15.57 -6.83
CA ALA A 243 -9.52 15.81 -6.04
C ALA A 243 -10.71 16.24 -6.94
N GLN A 244 -10.49 17.17 -7.87
CA GLN A 244 -11.52 17.58 -8.83
C GLN A 244 -12.02 16.40 -9.68
N ILE A 245 -11.09 15.58 -10.22
CA ILE A 245 -11.46 14.38 -10.98
C ILE A 245 -12.30 13.40 -10.13
N SER A 246 -11.96 13.27 -8.85
CA SER A 246 -12.66 12.35 -7.94
C SER A 246 -14.08 12.81 -7.56
N GLU A 247 -14.37 14.10 -7.69
CA GLU A 247 -15.67 14.72 -7.40
C GLU A 247 -16.62 14.68 -8.60
N MET A 248 -16.11 14.42 -9.81
CA MET A 248 -16.92 14.34 -11.01
C MET A 248 -17.73 13.03 -11.05
N GLU A 249 -19.05 13.14 -11.09
CA GLU A 249 -19.97 12.00 -11.14
C GLU A 249 -20.24 11.56 -12.59
N ASP A 250 -20.28 12.52 -13.54
CA ASP A 250 -20.55 12.24 -14.94
C ASP A 250 -19.26 11.74 -15.65
N PRO A 251 -19.28 10.52 -16.25
CA PRO A 251 -18.13 9.98 -16.96
C PRO A 251 -17.68 10.81 -18.16
N ASP A 252 -18.62 11.49 -18.84
CA ASP A 252 -18.31 12.29 -20.03
C ASP A 252 -17.63 13.60 -19.62
N ASP A 253 -18.10 14.26 -18.56
CA ASP A 253 -17.45 15.45 -17.98
C ASP A 253 -16.04 15.10 -17.48
N LYS A 254 -15.88 13.95 -16.83
CA LYS A 254 -14.58 13.44 -16.37
C LYS A 254 -13.64 13.20 -17.54
N ALA A 255 -14.13 12.60 -18.63
CA ALA A 255 -13.31 12.34 -19.82
C ALA A 255 -12.86 13.65 -20.48
N LEU A 256 -13.76 14.66 -20.62
CA LEU A 256 -13.44 15.97 -21.16
C LEU A 256 -12.39 16.70 -20.29
N PHE A 257 -12.55 16.66 -18.97
CA PHE A 257 -11.60 17.26 -18.05
C PHE A 257 -10.20 16.61 -18.17
N MET A 258 -10.16 15.29 -18.23
CA MET A 258 -8.90 14.55 -18.43
C MET A 258 -8.25 14.86 -19.78
N GLU A 259 -9.05 15.06 -20.85
CA GLU A 259 -8.55 15.46 -22.16
C GLU A 259 -7.95 16.87 -22.13
N GLU A 260 -8.63 17.84 -21.47
CA GLU A 260 -8.13 19.20 -21.27
C GLU A 260 -6.75 19.21 -20.60
N TYR A 261 -6.57 18.38 -19.57
CA TYR A 261 -5.31 18.22 -18.86
C TYR A 261 -4.36 17.19 -19.50
N GLN A 262 -4.65 16.68 -20.70
CA GLN A 262 -3.83 15.69 -21.43
C GLN A 262 -3.49 14.45 -20.57
N MET A 263 -4.39 14.02 -19.70
CA MET A 263 -4.24 12.87 -18.83
C MET A 263 -4.81 11.63 -19.49
N LYS A 264 -4.03 10.54 -19.55
CA LYS A 264 -4.52 9.23 -20.01
C LYS A 264 -5.31 8.51 -18.91
N GLU A 265 -4.90 8.69 -17.68
CA GLU A 265 -5.53 8.14 -16.47
C GLU A 265 -5.21 9.03 -15.27
N PRO A 266 -6.03 9.02 -14.20
CA PRO A 266 -5.72 9.71 -12.96
C PRO A 266 -4.43 9.18 -12.34
N ALA A 267 -3.57 10.08 -11.81
CA ALA A 267 -2.36 9.66 -11.11
C ALA A 267 -2.68 8.91 -9.81
N LEU A 268 -3.87 9.12 -9.24
CA LEU A 268 -4.42 8.36 -8.13
C LEU A 268 -4.44 6.85 -8.42
N ASN A 269 -4.74 6.43 -9.66
CA ASN A 269 -4.70 5.02 -10.04
C ASN A 269 -3.30 4.43 -9.88
N ARG A 270 -2.27 5.14 -10.34
CA ARG A 270 -0.87 4.72 -10.19
C ARG A 270 -0.45 4.69 -8.71
N LEU A 271 -0.92 5.66 -7.91
CA LEU A 271 -0.68 5.68 -6.48
C LEU A 271 -1.25 4.43 -5.79
N ILE A 272 -2.52 4.08 -6.07
CA ILE A 272 -3.18 2.91 -5.50
C ILE A 272 -2.46 1.61 -5.91
N GLN A 273 -2.12 1.47 -7.19
CA GLN A 273 -1.38 0.30 -7.69
C GLN A 273 0.02 0.19 -7.07
N THR A 274 0.71 1.32 -6.90
CA THR A 274 2.04 1.34 -6.28
C THR A 274 1.95 0.99 -4.79
N ALA A 275 0.97 1.52 -4.07
CA ALA A 275 0.72 1.18 -2.66
C ALA A 275 0.38 -0.31 -2.49
N TYR A 276 -0.39 -0.88 -3.41
CA TYR A 276 -0.73 -2.31 -3.43
C TYR A 276 0.53 -3.18 -3.60
N LYS A 277 1.41 -2.84 -4.54
CA LYS A 277 2.69 -3.51 -4.74
C LYS A 277 3.64 -3.33 -3.55
N LEU A 278 3.67 -2.13 -2.95
CA LEU A 278 4.49 -1.81 -1.79
C LEU A 278 4.13 -2.71 -0.59
N LEU A 279 2.87 -3.05 -0.45
CA LEU A 279 2.35 -4.00 0.54
C LEU A 279 2.63 -5.47 0.19
N LYS A 280 3.31 -5.75 -0.93
CA LYS A 280 3.57 -7.09 -1.47
C LYS A 280 2.28 -7.88 -1.66
N LEU A 281 1.24 -7.21 -2.17
CA LEU A 281 -0.03 -7.82 -2.52
C LEU A 281 -0.04 -8.23 -3.98
N GLU A 282 -0.72 -9.32 -4.26
CA GLU A 282 -0.97 -9.88 -5.59
C GLU A 282 -2.45 -10.19 -5.76
N THR A 283 -2.89 -10.32 -7.00
CA THR A 283 -4.29 -10.56 -7.33
C THR A 283 -4.42 -11.85 -8.11
N TYR A 284 -5.35 -12.72 -7.70
CA TYR A 284 -5.86 -13.78 -8.55
C TYR A 284 -7.34 -13.57 -8.83
N PHE A 285 -7.87 -14.21 -9.86
CA PHE A 285 -9.25 -14.05 -10.30
C PHE A 285 -10.04 -15.36 -10.13
N THR A 286 -11.32 -15.22 -9.79
CA THR A 286 -12.32 -16.26 -10.04
C THR A 286 -13.24 -15.78 -11.14
N ALA A 287 -13.53 -16.61 -12.12
CA ALA A 287 -14.21 -16.23 -13.34
C ALA A 287 -15.38 -17.19 -13.60
N GLY A 288 -16.61 -16.68 -13.43
CA GLY A 288 -17.84 -17.45 -13.64
C GLY A 288 -18.99 -16.54 -14.11
N VAL A 289 -20.04 -17.14 -14.67
CA VAL A 289 -21.22 -16.42 -15.20
C VAL A 289 -21.99 -15.64 -14.13
N GLN A 290 -21.90 -16.01 -12.89
CA GLN A 290 -22.51 -15.30 -11.77
C GLN A 290 -21.65 -14.09 -11.35
N GLU A 291 -20.35 -14.31 -11.24
CA GLU A 291 -19.40 -13.30 -10.75
C GLU A 291 -18.02 -13.49 -11.37
N VAL A 292 -17.41 -12.39 -11.80
CA VAL A 292 -15.97 -12.27 -12.00
C VAL A 292 -15.42 -11.44 -10.86
N ARG A 293 -14.47 -11.99 -10.11
CA ARG A 293 -13.96 -11.33 -8.93
C ARG A 293 -12.43 -11.41 -8.82
N ALA A 294 -11.84 -10.30 -8.45
CA ALA A 294 -10.45 -10.19 -8.09
C ALA A 294 -10.27 -10.38 -6.57
N TRP A 295 -9.30 -11.19 -6.18
CA TRP A 295 -9.00 -11.53 -4.79
C TRP A 295 -7.60 -11.10 -4.42
N THR A 296 -7.46 -10.43 -3.29
CA THR A 296 -6.17 -9.99 -2.75
C THR A 296 -5.50 -11.09 -1.96
N ILE A 297 -4.23 -11.35 -2.27
CA ILE A 297 -3.37 -12.28 -1.52
C ILE A 297 -2.01 -11.65 -1.26
N GLY A 298 -1.27 -12.17 -0.28
CA GLY A 298 0.13 -11.83 -0.10
C GLY A 298 1.01 -12.54 -1.14
N SER A 299 2.03 -11.85 -1.64
CA SER A 299 3.00 -12.44 -2.56
C SER A 299 3.64 -13.69 -1.97
N GLY A 300 3.75 -14.75 -2.78
CA GLY A 300 4.29 -16.03 -2.37
C GLY A 300 3.33 -16.94 -1.59
N TRP A 301 2.05 -16.60 -1.50
CA TRP A 301 1.06 -17.46 -0.86
C TRP A 301 0.81 -18.74 -1.66
N LYS A 302 0.65 -19.84 -0.93
CA LYS A 302 0.27 -21.12 -1.50
C LYS A 302 -1.24 -21.20 -1.77
N ALA A 303 -1.65 -22.10 -2.69
CA ALA A 303 -3.03 -22.26 -3.09
C ALA A 303 -4.04 -22.44 -1.94
N PRO A 304 -3.77 -23.22 -0.86
CA PRO A 304 -4.69 -23.29 0.28
C PRO A 304 -4.86 -21.94 1.00
N GLN A 305 -3.76 -21.19 1.19
CA GLN A 305 -3.81 -19.85 1.79
C GLN A 305 -4.61 -18.88 0.90
N ALA A 306 -4.39 -18.92 -0.42
CA ALA A 306 -5.17 -18.13 -1.37
C ALA A 306 -6.67 -18.51 -1.36
N ALA A 307 -7.00 -19.76 -1.18
CA ALA A 307 -8.38 -20.21 -1.05
C ALA A 307 -9.07 -19.68 0.22
N SER A 308 -8.30 -19.43 1.30
CA SER A 308 -8.84 -18.94 2.57
C SER A 308 -9.47 -17.55 2.49
N VAL A 309 -9.07 -16.73 1.52
CA VAL A 309 -9.67 -15.37 1.34
C VAL A 309 -11.10 -15.44 0.80
N ILE A 310 -11.48 -16.56 0.17
CA ILE A 310 -12.87 -16.83 -0.23
C ILE A 310 -13.67 -17.26 0.99
N HIS A 311 -13.18 -18.27 1.70
CA HIS A 311 -13.76 -18.78 2.94
C HIS A 311 -12.72 -19.64 3.69
N THR A 312 -12.69 -19.57 5.02
CA THR A 312 -11.75 -20.33 5.85
C THR A 312 -11.86 -21.86 5.67
N ASP A 313 -13.04 -22.36 5.32
CA ASP A 313 -13.24 -23.80 5.06
C ASP A 313 -12.55 -24.26 3.76
N PHE A 314 -12.33 -23.34 2.80
CA PHE A 314 -11.62 -23.68 1.57
C PHE A 314 -10.15 -24.02 1.82
N GLU A 315 -9.53 -23.36 2.81
CA GLU A 315 -8.16 -23.71 3.22
C GLU A 315 -8.12 -25.10 3.87
N LYS A 316 -9.02 -25.35 4.83
CA LYS A 316 -9.06 -26.60 5.60
C LYS A 316 -9.41 -27.80 4.72
N GLY A 317 -10.41 -27.63 3.87
CA GLY A 317 -10.89 -28.67 2.97
C GLY A 317 -10.21 -28.70 1.61
N PHE A 318 -9.11 -27.96 1.39
CA PHE A 318 -8.46 -27.85 0.09
C PHE A 318 -8.04 -29.19 -0.49
N ILE A 319 -8.48 -29.48 -1.72
CA ILE A 319 -8.13 -30.69 -2.47
C ILE A 319 -7.12 -30.33 -3.57
N LYS A 320 -7.50 -29.41 -4.47
CA LYS A 320 -6.72 -28.96 -5.62
C LYS A 320 -7.24 -27.61 -6.13
N ALA A 321 -6.42 -26.93 -6.92
CA ALA A 321 -6.82 -25.76 -7.70
C ALA A 321 -6.72 -26.06 -9.20
N GLU A 322 -7.71 -25.66 -9.97
CA GLU A 322 -7.67 -25.58 -11.42
C GLU A 322 -7.20 -24.17 -11.76
N VAL A 323 -6.08 -24.02 -12.47
CA VAL A 323 -5.38 -22.76 -12.67
C VAL A 323 -5.14 -22.52 -14.15
N ILE A 324 -5.51 -21.35 -14.62
CA ILE A 324 -5.22 -20.85 -15.99
C ILE A 324 -4.52 -19.50 -15.83
N ALA A 325 -3.40 -19.31 -16.53
CA ALA A 325 -2.78 -17.98 -16.57
C ALA A 325 -3.70 -16.99 -17.29
N PHE A 326 -3.75 -15.72 -16.81
CA PHE A 326 -4.62 -14.69 -17.38
C PHE A 326 -4.45 -14.57 -18.90
N ASP A 327 -3.21 -14.46 -19.39
CA ASP A 327 -2.93 -14.32 -20.82
C ASP A 327 -3.45 -15.50 -21.65
N ASP A 328 -3.34 -16.72 -21.13
CA ASP A 328 -3.90 -17.92 -21.78
C ASP A 328 -5.44 -17.86 -21.79
N PHE A 329 -6.07 -17.39 -20.68
CA PHE A 329 -7.52 -17.24 -20.64
C PHE A 329 -8.03 -16.23 -21.67
N ILE A 330 -7.40 -15.06 -21.77
CA ILE A 330 -7.74 -14.05 -22.78
C ILE A 330 -7.52 -14.58 -24.21
N LYS A 331 -6.42 -15.29 -24.45
CA LYS A 331 -6.11 -15.87 -25.76
C LYS A 331 -7.13 -16.92 -26.22
N PHE A 332 -7.51 -17.82 -25.37
CA PHE A 332 -8.42 -18.93 -25.70
C PHE A 332 -9.90 -18.64 -25.37
N LYS A 333 -10.19 -17.54 -24.69
CA LYS A 333 -11.53 -16.97 -24.46
C LYS A 333 -12.49 -17.81 -23.60
N SER A 334 -12.12 -19.01 -23.18
CA SER A 334 -12.96 -19.82 -22.31
C SER A 334 -12.14 -20.89 -21.57
N GLU A 335 -12.63 -21.32 -20.40
CA GLU A 335 -12.03 -22.41 -19.63
C GLU A 335 -11.96 -23.72 -20.43
N ALA A 336 -13.02 -24.03 -21.18
CA ALA A 336 -13.07 -25.25 -22.01
C ALA A 336 -11.96 -25.21 -23.09
N ALA A 337 -11.82 -24.11 -23.82
CA ALA A 337 -10.78 -23.98 -24.81
C ALA A 337 -9.36 -23.99 -24.21
N CYS A 338 -9.17 -23.41 -23.01
CA CYS A 338 -7.91 -23.53 -22.28
C CYS A 338 -7.61 -25.00 -21.91
N ARG A 339 -8.59 -25.75 -21.48
CA ARG A 339 -8.46 -27.17 -21.15
C ARG A 339 -8.08 -27.99 -22.38
N ASP A 340 -8.77 -27.80 -23.51
CA ASP A 340 -8.52 -28.52 -24.77
C ASP A 340 -7.13 -28.24 -25.34
N ASN A 341 -6.59 -27.06 -25.05
CA ASN A 341 -5.24 -26.65 -25.47
C ASN A 341 -4.16 -26.92 -24.39
N GLY A 342 -4.49 -27.65 -23.32
CA GLY A 342 -3.54 -28.02 -22.26
C GLY A 342 -3.05 -26.83 -21.41
N LYS A 343 -3.84 -25.75 -21.32
CA LYS A 343 -3.52 -24.54 -20.55
C LYS A 343 -4.17 -24.51 -19.17
N LEU A 344 -5.14 -25.35 -18.92
CA LEU A 344 -5.70 -25.57 -17.59
C LEU A 344 -4.79 -26.55 -16.83
N ARG A 345 -4.16 -26.05 -15.78
CA ARG A 345 -3.27 -26.83 -14.90
C ARG A 345 -4.04 -27.27 -13.67
N ILE A 346 -3.70 -28.44 -13.15
CA ILE A 346 -4.21 -28.93 -11.86
C ILE A 346 -3.07 -28.84 -10.87
N GLU A 347 -3.24 -28.00 -9.85
CA GLU A 347 -2.22 -27.68 -8.89
C GLU A 347 -2.59 -28.15 -7.48
N GLY A 348 -1.58 -28.57 -6.72
CA GLY A 348 -1.73 -29.07 -5.35
C GLY A 348 -1.46 -28.01 -4.29
N LYS A 349 -1.32 -28.46 -3.03
CA LYS A 349 -1.17 -27.59 -1.84
C LYS A 349 0.09 -26.74 -1.85
N GLU A 350 1.14 -27.16 -2.55
CA GLU A 350 2.45 -26.48 -2.59
C GLU A 350 2.54 -25.44 -3.71
N TYR A 351 1.50 -25.32 -4.54
CA TYR A 351 1.49 -24.34 -5.61
C TYR A 351 1.50 -22.91 -5.06
N ILE A 352 2.49 -22.11 -5.45
CA ILE A 352 2.56 -20.68 -5.16
C ILE A 352 1.74 -19.97 -6.22
N VAL A 353 0.68 -19.28 -5.79
CA VAL A 353 -0.22 -18.53 -6.67
C VAL A 353 0.56 -17.37 -7.29
N LYS A 354 0.33 -17.14 -8.58
CA LYS A 354 0.93 -16.05 -9.32
C LYS A 354 -0.08 -14.93 -9.57
N ASP A 355 0.41 -13.71 -9.59
CA ASP A 355 -0.41 -12.56 -9.94
C ASP A 355 -1.03 -12.75 -11.33
N GLY A 356 -2.36 -12.60 -11.41
CA GLY A 356 -3.13 -12.82 -12.63
C GLY A 356 -3.64 -14.24 -12.87
N ASP A 357 -3.35 -15.22 -12.01
CA ASP A 357 -3.93 -16.55 -12.16
C ASP A 357 -5.47 -16.49 -12.10
N VAL A 358 -6.14 -17.16 -13.03
CA VAL A 358 -7.58 -17.41 -13.00
C VAL A 358 -7.79 -18.79 -12.39
N MET A 359 -8.46 -18.87 -11.23
CA MET A 359 -8.45 -20.05 -10.37
C MET A 359 -9.86 -20.55 -10.04
N HIS A 360 -9.97 -21.87 -9.96
CA HIS A 360 -11.13 -22.55 -9.42
C HIS A 360 -10.67 -23.56 -8.36
N PHE A 361 -11.10 -23.37 -7.11
CA PHE A 361 -10.73 -24.25 -6.00
C PHE A 361 -11.70 -25.42 -5.86
N ARG A 362 -11.17 -26.63 -5.67
CA ARG A 362 -11.92 -27.82 -5.29
C ARG A 362 -11.60 -28.13 -3.84
N PHE A 363 -12.63 -28.20 -3.04
CA PHE A 363 -12.54 -28.44 -1.60
C PHE A 363 -13.63 -29.42 -1.15
N ASN A 364 -13.41 -30.03 0.01
CA ASN A 364 -14.40 -30.87 0.69
C ASN A 364 -14.53 -30.35 2.12
N VAL A 365 -15.78 -30.15 2.58
CA VAL A 365 -16.11 -29.67 3.92
C VAL A 365 -16.62 -30.82 4.75
#